data_d28f5a24315f3831135b0c0e35524196
#
_entry.id   d28f5a24315f3831135b0c0e35524196
#
_cell.length_a   1.000
_cell.length_b   1.000
_cell.length_c   1.000
_cell.angle_alpha   90.00
_cell.angle_beta   90.00
_cell.angle_gamma   90.00
#
_symmetry.space_group_name_H-M   'P 1'
#
loop_
_entity.id
_entity.type
_entity.pdbx_description
1 polymer ?
#
loop_
_entity_poly.entity_id
_entity_poly.type
_entity_poly.pdbx_seq_one_letter_code
_entity_poly.pdbx_strand_id
1 'polypeptide(L)'
;MIRLALKNLWARKRRNGWLMAELIVVSVILWHFADPVTVQTYVNMLPDGFDSENLYRISIQEYEPSSHRYQEKAAEIEVRRENMWRIRDRVRNYPGVESATFQIGEGGPGGRSFSMSGLGIPVSEDIHVSHFYVDFVPKSDYFTTFRYQTDGGPSTEQMDRMILQDREQIITEGAFPEGHSWGRTYKPATYEYKIVASVRPVKMFLNKPPQLVQFVGADAQNAGAIIFRLREDVDPDAFLTDFREWALRELQLGNYFVVQIESYDHYIRQGVFSNTYDYEVQLLLGSFFLFCIFFGVSGSFWMQMRARREEIGILKSFGATSGKMVRLFLLEGLILTTVSVFLGAVIYLQYALHTGLYLPEMKYCSPFMHYWFESFKLHYLIVSAVVWLLMVLIVSFGIYVPVRGISRIAPTEALHEE
;
A
#
# COMPACT_ATOMS: atom_id res chain seq x y z
N MET A 1 42.44 -4.26 12.90
CA MET A 1 41.31 -5.17 13.12
C MET A 1 40.87 -5.90 11.85
N ILE A 2 40.57 -5.20 10.74
CA ILE A 2 40.14 -5.84 9.48
C ILE A 2 41.10 -6.90 8.97
N ARG A 3 42.42 -6.58 8.93
CA ARG A 3 43.45 -7.59 8.52
C ARG A 3 43.48 -8.84 9.39
N LEU A 4 43.24 -8.69 10.71
CA LEU A 4 43.18 -9.81 11.64
C LEU A 4 41.91 -10.65 11.40
N ALA A 5 40.75 -9.99 11.20
CA ALA A 5 39.49 -10.66 10.87
C ALA A 5 39.63 -11.49 9.57
N LEU A 6 40.20 -10.91 8.52
CA LEU A 6 40.45 -11.62 7.25
C LEU A 6 41.38 -12.81 7.41
N LYS A 7 42.48 -12.67 8.21
CA LYS A 7 43.43 -13.78 8.46
C LYS A 7 42.73 -14.91 9.26
N ASN A 8 41.90 -14.59 10.24
CA ASN A 8 41.12 -15.54 11.03
C ASN A 8 40.10 -16.29 10.14
N LEU A 9 39.40 -15.55 9.27
CA LEU A 9 38.43 -16.15 8.34
C LEU A 9 39.14 -17.14 7.37
N TRP A 10 40.30 -16.78 6.85
CA TRP A 10 41.08 -17.63 5.93
C TRP A 10 41.66 -18.87 6.62
N ALA A 11 42.17 -18.72 7.85
CA ALA A 11 42.71 -19.83 8.65
C ALA A 11 41.68 -20.94 8.90
N ARG A 12 40.39 -20.59 8.89
CA ARG A 12 39.27 -21.50 9.20
C ARG A 12 38.34 -21.72 8.01
N LYS A 13 38.87 -21.67 6.80
CA LYS A 13 38.14 -21.70 5.52
C LYS A 13 37.10 -22.85 5.41
N ARG A 14 37.38 -24.04 5.93
CA ARG A 14 36.44 -25.20 5.88
C ARG A 14 35.18 -24.95 6.68
N ARG A 15 35.29 -24.43 7.90
CA ARG A 15 34.17 -24.17 8.79
C ARG A 15 33.37 -22.92 8.34
N ASN A 16 34.10 -21.87 7.98
CA ASN A 16 33.51 -20.64 7.46
C ASN A 16 32.87 -20.85 6.08
N GLY A 17 33.37 -21.82 5.28
CA GLY A 17 32.80 -22.19 4.00
C GLY A 17 31.38 -22.77 4.11
N TRP A 18 31.13 -23.61 5.11
CA TRP A 18 29.78 -24.12 5.37
C TRP A 18 28.81 -23.00 5.77
N LEU A 19 29.22 -22.14 6.71
CA LEU A 19 28.42 -20.99 7.12
C LEU A 19 28.20 -20.01 5.97
N MET A 20 29.20 -19.81 5.12
CA MET A 20 29.06 -18.98 3.93
C MET A 20 28.04 -19.57 2.94
N ALA A 21 28.06 -20.88 2.73
CA ALA A 21 27.07 -21.56 1.89
C ALA A 21 25.64 -21.41 2.45
N GLU A 22 25.48 -21.59 3.76
CA GLU A 22 24.21 -21.35 4.48
C GLU A 22 23.72 -19.90 4.23
N LEU A 23 24.58 -18.90 4.47
CA LEU A 23 24.25 -17.50 4.27
C LEU A 23 23.91 -17.13 2.80
N ILE A 24 24.57 -17.78 1.83
CA ILE A 24 24.25 -17.60 0.40
C ILE A 24 22.83 -18.10 0.12
N VAL A 25 22.51 -19.34 0.52
CA VAL A 25 21.17 -19.91 0.30
C VAL A 25 20.10 -19.06 0.97
N VAL A 26 20.33 -18.69 2.23
CA VAL A 26 19.44 -17.83 2.99
C VAL A 26 19.22 -16.47 2.31
N SER A 27 20.28 -15.84 1.79
CA SER A 27 20.16 -14.55 1.11
C SER A 27 19.38 -14.64 -0.20
N VAL A 28 19.49 -15.74 -0.95
CA VAL A 28 18.70 -16.00 -2.16
C VAL A 28 17.22 -16.15 -1.82
N ILE A 29 16.90 -16.92 -0.78
CA ILE A 29 15.51 -17.10 -0.31
C ILE A 29 14.95 -15.77 0.19
N LEU A 30 15.71 -15.05 1.01
CA LEU A 30 15.29 -13.76 1.56
C LEU A 30 15.06 -12.75 0.44
N TRP A 31 15.85 -12.77 -0.63
CA TRP A 31 15.68 -11.90 -1.78
C TRP A 31 14.30 -12.10 -2.44
N HIS A 32 13.86 -13.35 -2.60
CA HIS A 32 12.57 -13.69 -3.19
C HIS A 32 11.38 -13.11 -2.41
N PHE A 33 11.45 -13.09 -1.08
CA PHE A 33 10.40 -12.50 -0.25
C PHE A 33 10.56 -10.98 -0.08
N ALA A 34 11.77 -10.48 -0.06
CA ALA A 34 12.04 -9.06 0.13
C ALA A 34 11.59 -8.21 -1.07
N ASP A 35 11.65 -8.75 -2.28
CA ASP A 35 11.27 -8.04 -3.50
C ASP A 35 9.81 -7.56 -3.47
N PRO A 36 8.78 -8.43 -3.44
CA PRO A 36 7.39 -7.98 -3.42
C PRO A 36 7.06 -7.17 -2.16
N VAL A 37 7.63 -7.52 -1.00
CA VAL A 37 7.38 -6.77 0.24
C VAL A 37 7.93 -5.34 0.17
N THR A 38 9.12 -5.15 -0.40
CA THR A 38 9.74 -3.82 -0.53
C THR A 38 8.94 -2.93 -1.48
N VAL A 39 8.57 -3.46 -2.65
CA VAL A 39 7.78 -2.73 -3.64
C VAL A 39 6.40 -2.39 -3.09
N GLN A 40 5.72 -3.37 -2.50
CA GLN A 40 4.36 -3.16 -2.00
C GLN A 40 4.33 -2.20 -0.80
N THR A 41 5.34 -2.25 0.08
CA THR A 41 5.48 -1.27 1.16
C THR A 41 5.60 0.15 0.60
N TYR A 42 6.40 0.34 -0.44
CA TYR A 42 6.51 1.63 -1.11
C TYR A 42 5.19 2.05 -1.75
N VAL A 43 4.51 1.15 -2.47
CA VAL A 43 3.20 1.42 -3.08
C VAL A 43 2.16 1.84 -2.04
N ASN A 44 2.14 1.18 -0.89
CA ASN A 44 1.23 1.53 0.21
C ASN A 44 1.52 2.91 0.83
N MET A 45 2.77 3.39 0.73
CA MET A 45 3.17 4.74 1.18
C MET A 45 2.85 5.85 0.17
N LEU A 46 2.52 5.51 -1.08
CA LEU A 46 2.12 6.52 -2.06
C LEU A 46 0.81 7.18 -1.65
N PRO A 47 0.61 8.47 -1.95
CA PRO A 47 -0.63 9.18 -1.65
C PRO A 47 -1.84 8.49 -2.28
N ASP A 48 -2.93 8.39 -1.53
CA ASP A 48 -4.17 7.78 -2.02
C ASP A 48 -4.94 8.70 -2.99
N GLY A 49 -4.65 10.01 -2.98
CA GLY A 49 -5.28 11.02 -3.83
C GLY A 49 -6.63 11.52 -3.31
N PHE A 50 -7.12 10.94 -2.23
CA PHE A 50 -8.33 11.33 -1.49
C PHE A 50 -8.08 11.14 0.01
N ASP A 51 -9.00 11.63 0.83
CA ASP A 51 -8.94 11.51 2.28
C ASP A 51 -10.10 10.65 2.79
N SER A 52 -9.80 9.50 3.41
CA SER A 52 -10.79 8.59 4.00
C SER A 52 -11.02 8.84 5.50
N GLU A 53 -10.25 9.72 6.13
CA GLU A 53 -10.37 10.03 7.55
C GLU A 53 -11.70 10.74 7.84
N ASN A 54 -12.40 10.34 8.91
CA ASN A 54 -13.72 10.86 9.28
C ASN A 54 -14.78 10.72 8.18
N LEU A 55 -14.59 9.83 7.23
CA LEU A 55 -15.52 9.54 6.15
C LEU A 55 -16.36 8.30 6.47
N TYR A 56 -17.65 8.38 6.28
CA TYR A 56 -18.62 7.33 6.58
C TYR A 56 -19.52 7.04 5.40
N ARG A 57 -20.01 5.80 5.33
CA ARG A 57 -20.89 5.29 4.29
C ARG A 57 -22.21 4.80 4.90
N ILE A 58 -23.32 5.26 4.33
CA ILE A 58 -24.67 4.76 4.60
C ILE A 58 -25.10 3.95 3.38
N SER A 59 -25.19 2.64 3.52
CA SER A 59 -25.75 1.78 2.48
C SER A 59 -27.26 1.89 2.46
N ILE A 60 -27.83 2.18 1.29
CA ILE A 60 -29.25 2.36 1.07
C ILE A 60 -29.73 1.31 0.07
N GLN A 61 -30.87 0.68 0.37
CA GLN A 61 -31.54 -0.24 -0.53
C GLN A 61 -33.00 0.16 -0.72
N GLU A 62 -33.61 -0.37 -1.77
CA GLU A 62 -35.04 -0.22 -2.03
C GLU A 62 -35.79 -1.49 -1.64
N TYR A 63 -37.03 -1.32 -1.13
CA TYR A 63 -37.93 -2.44 -0.96
C TYR A 63 -38.24 -3.09 -2.31
N GLU A 64 -38.23 -4.40 -2.37
CA GLU A 64 -38.65 -5.13 -3.55
C GLU A 64 -40.16 -4.98 -3.81
N PRO A 65 -40.61 -5.06 -5.08
CA PRO A 65 -42.03 -4.99 -5.41
C PRO A 65 -42.93 -5.99 -4.68
N SER A 66 -42.38 -7.11 -4.24
CA SER A 66 -43.05 -8.13 -3.43
C SER A 66 -43.27 -7.74 -1.97
N SER A 67 -42.58 -6.69 -1.49
CA SER A 67 -42.68 -6.24 -0.09
C SER A 67 -44.00 -5.50 0.17
N HIS A 68 -44.60 -5.77 1.33
CA HIS A 68 -45.80 -5.01 1.79
C HIS A 68 -45.53 -3.52 2.06
N ARG A 69 -44.28 -3.11 2.11
CA ARG A 69 -43.87 -1.70 2.29
C ARG A 69 -43.59 -1.00 0.94
N TYR A 70 -43.63 -1.73 -0.15
CA TYR A 70 -43.34 -1.16 -1.46
C TYR A 70 -44.47 -0.22 -1.91
N GLN A 71 -44.06 0.91 -2.47
CA GLN A 71 -44.97 1.96 -2.99
C GLN A 71 -44.68 2.18 -4.46
N GLU A 72 -45.63 1.85 -5.35
CA GLU A 72 -45.44 1.99 -6.80
C GLU A 72 -45.10 3.44 -7.22
N LYS A 73 -45.75 4.44 -6.65
CA LYS A 73 -45.45 5.84 -6.93
C LYS A 73 -44.04 6.24 -6.53
N ALA A 74 -43.47 5.65 -5.50
CA ALA A 74 -42.11 5.92 -5.05
C ALA A 74 -41.04 5.29 -6.00
N ALA A 75 -41.43 4.41 -6.91
CA ALA A 75 -40.57 3.81 -7.91
C ALA A 75 -40.44 4.66 -9.19
N GLU A 76 -41.25 5.70 -9.35
CA GLU A 76 -41.12 6.65 -10.48
C GLU A 76 -39.75 7.34 -10.43
N ILE A 77 -39.10 7.49 -11.58
CA ILE A 77 -37.72 8.03 -11.71
C ILE A 77 -37.56 9.38 -11.01
N GLU A 78 -38.49 10.29 -11.21
CA GLU A 78 -38.44 11.62 -10.60
C GLU A 78 -38.57 11.56 -9.08
N VAL A 79 -39.47 10.72 -8.57
CA VAL A 79 -39.71 10.52 -7.13
C VAL A 79 -38.50 9.86 -6.48
N ARG A 80 -37.88 8.86 -7.14
CA ARG A 80 -36.64 8.22 -6.68
C ARG A 80 -35.51 9.25 -6.54
N ARG A 81 -35.33 10.07 -7.59
CA ARG A 81 -34.31 11.14 -7.59
C ARG A 81 -34.56 12.11 -6.44
N GLU A 82 -35.78 12.61 -6.31
CA GLU A 82 -36.15 13.56 -5.23
C GLU A 82 -35.94 12.95 -3.84
N ASN A 83 -36.34 11.71 -3.63
CA ASN A 83 -36.17 11.01 -2.35
C ASN A 83 -34.67 10.84 -2.01
N MET A 84 -33.81 10.48 -2.96
CA MET A 84 -32.37 10.37 -2.74
C MET A 84 -31.74 11.72 -2.36
N TRP A 85 -32.12 12.80 -3.02
CA TRP A 85 -31.67 14.13 -2.65
C TRP A 85 -32.13 14.53 -1.25
N ARG A 86 -33.38 14.25 -0.89
CA ARG A 86 -33.92 14.52 0.46
C ARG A 86 -33.17 13.71 1.53
N ILE A 87 -32.85 12.44 1.26
CA ILE A 87 -32.06 11.60 2.17
C ILE A 87 -30.67 12.22 2.37
N ARG A 88 -29.96 12.57 1.27
CA ARG A 88 -28.63 13.19 1.35
C ARG A 88 -28.68 14.51 2.10
N ASP A 89 -29.65 15.35 1.85
CA ASP A 89 -29.78 16.65 2.50
C ASP A 89 -30.10 16.52 4.00
N ARG A 90 -30.88 15.51 4.39
CA ARG A 90 -31.08 15.19 5.83
C ARG A 90 -29.75 14.80 6.47
N VAL A 91 -28.96 13.95 5.86
CA VAL A 91 -27.63 13.57 6.37
C VAL A 91 -26.72 14.78 6.45
N ARG A 92 -26.62 15.59 5.38
CA ARG A 92 -25.78 16.79 5.35
C ARG A 92 -26.11 17.81 6.44
N ASN A 93 -27.40 17.95 6.75
CA ASN A 93 -27.88 18.90 7.75
C ASN A 93 -27.86 18.34 9.19
N TYR A 94 -27.45 17.10 9.39
CA TYR A 94 -27.34 16.53 10.72
C TYR A 94 -26.19 17.17 11.50
N PRO A 95 -26.35 17.53 12.79
CA PRO A 95 -25.28 18.16 13.56
C PRO A 95 -24.00 17.33 13.57
N GLY A 96 -22.87 17.96 13.28
CA GLY A 96 -21.57 17.30 13.23
C GLY A 96 -21.14 16.82 11.84
N VAL A 97 -22.03 16.80 10.86
CA VAL A 97 -21.69 16.49 9.46
C VAL A 97 -21.13 17.74 8.77
N GLU A 98 -19.98 17.60 8.11
CA GLU A 98 -19.33 18.63 7.32
C GLU A 98 -19.89 18.70 5.89
N SER A 99 -19.95 17.55 5.24
CA SER A 99 -20.43 17.40 3.85
C SER A 99 -21.03 16.02 3.61
N ALA A 100 -21.83 15.89 2.56
CA ALA A 100 -22.44 14.61 2.18
C ALA A 100 -22.63 14.54 0.66
N THR A 101 -22.37 13.36 0.09
CA THR A 101 -22.47 13.08 -1.34
C THR A 101 -23.03 11.70 -1.60
N PHE A 102 -23.24 11.37 -2.87
CA PHE A 102 -23.73 10.08 -3.32
C PHE A 102 -22.57 9.15 -3.74
N GLN A 103 -22.78 7.86 -3.55
CA GLN A 103 -21.98 6.81 -4.17
C GLN A 103 -22.89 6.03 -5.14
N ILE A 104 -22.49 5.98 -6.40
CA ILE A 104 -23.19 5.23 -7.44
C ILE A 104 -22.68 3.78 -7.42
N GLY A 105 -23.58 2.85 -7.19
CA GLY A 105 -23.23 1.45 -7.01
C GLY A 105 -22.24 1.25 -5.86
N GLU A 106 -21.18 0.52 -6.10
CA GLU A 106 -20.05 0.33 -5.18
C GLU A 106 -18.78 1.03 -5.71
N GLY A 107 -18.92 1.96 -6.66
CA GLY A 107 -17.84 2.72 -7.27
C GLY A 107 -17.28 3.80 -6.34
N GLY A 108 -16.15 4.37 -6.75
CA GLY A 108 -15.44 5.43 -6.02
C GLY A 108 -14.03 5.01 -5.61
N PRO A 109 -13.25 5.93 -5.03
CA PRO A 109 -11.88 5.65 -4.62
C PRO A 109 -11.86 4.55 -3.53
N GLY A 110 -11.03 3.54 -3.72
CA GLY A 110 -11.01 2.37 -2.84
C GLY A 110 -12.25 1.47 -2.93
N GLY A 111 -13.18 1.73 -3.87
CA GLY A 111 -14.44 1.00 -4.01
C GLY A 111 -14.29 -0.44 -4.46
N ARG A 112 -15.42 -1.17 -4.44
CA ARG A 112 -15.46 -2.61 -4.78
C ARG A 112 -15.86 -2.86 -6.23
N SER A 113 -16.47 -1.89 -6.89
CA SER A 113 -16.91 -1.97 -8.27
C SER A 113 -16.31 -0.83 -9.08
N PHE A 114 -15.95 -1.11 -10.31
CA PHE A 114 -15.38 -0.13 -11.22
C PHE A 114 -15.77 -0.43 -12.67
N SER A 115 -15.93 0.62 -13.45
CA SER A 115 -16.03 0.57 -14.90
C SER A 115 -14.71 1.02 -15.52
N MET A 116 -14.34 0.44 -16.65
CA MET A 116 -13.08 0.71 -17.32
C MET A 116 -13.34 1.21 -18.73
N SER A 117 -12.49 2.13 -19.21
CA SER A 117 -12.50 2.55 -20.60
C SER A 117 -12.05 1.43 -21.54
N GLY A 118 -12.86 1.13 -22.54
CA GLY A 118 -12.47 0.26 -23.65
C GLY A 118 -11.58 0.99 -24.68
N LEU A 119 -11.76 2.30 -24.81
CA LEU A 119 -10.97 3.19 -25.68
C LEU A 119 -10.16 4.12 -24.77
N GLY A 120 -8.87 3.90 -24.61
CA GLY A 120 -8.02 4.76 -23.80
C GLY A 120 -7.97 6.21 -24.33
N ILE A 121 -7.43 7.12 -23.50
CA ILE A 121 -7.12 8.50 -23.92
C ILE A 121 -5.92 8.43 -24.88
N PRO A 122 -6.06 8.85 -26.16
CA PRO A 122 -4.93 8.88 -27.08
C PRO A 122 -4.00 10.03 -26.71
N VAL A 123 -2.79 9.72 -26.40
CA VAL A 123 -1.74 10.70 -26.07
C VAL A 123 -0.81 10.91 -27.28
N SER A 124 -0.60 9.85 -28.05
CA SER A 124 0.09 9.85 -29.34
C SER A 124 -0.56 8.82 -30.26
N GLU A 125 -0.07 8.70 -31.49
CA GLU A 125 -0.57 7.70 -32.47
C GLU A 125 -0.50 6.26 -31.91
N ASP A 126 0.52 5.95 -31.08
CA ASP A 126 0.78 4.62 -30.57
C ASP A 126 0.40 4.43 -29.08
N ILE A 127 0.14 5.51 -28.33
CA ILE A 127 -0.10 5.45 -26.89
C ILE A 127 -1.53 5.82 -26.56
N HIS A 128 -2.29 4.83 -26.09
CA HIS A 128 -3.62 4.99 -25.53
C HIS A 128 -3.60 4.64 -24.04
N VAL A 129 -3.98 5.59 -23.21
CA VAL A 129 -3.91 5.44 -21.75
C VAL A 129 -5.26 4.98 -21.21
N SER A 130 -5.30 3.76 -20.71
CA SER A 130 -6.49 3.21 -20.05
C SER A 130 -6.77 3.89 -18.73
N HIS A 131 -8.05 4.07 -18.39
CA HIS A 131 -8.48 4.72 -17.15
C HIS A 131 -9.74 4.07 -16.59
N PHE A 132 -10.01 4.31 -15.31
CA PHE A 132 -11.27 3.95 -14.66
C PHE A 132 -12.31 5.05 -14.84
N TYR A 133 -13.59 4.66 -14.87
CA TYR A 133 -14.69 5.57 -14.70
C TYR A 133 -15.16 5.60 -13.25
N VAL A 134 -15.41 6.80 -12.75
CA VAL A 134 -16.04 7.02 -11.45
C VAL A 134 -17.24 7.93 -11.67
N ASP A 135 -18.40 7.42 -11.32
CA ASP A 135 -19.64 8.18 -11.40
C ASP A 135 -19.77 9.13 -10.20
N PHE A 136 -20.10 10.39 -10.48
CA PHE A 136 -20.41 11.37 -9.45
C PHE A 136 -21.71 12.10 -9.77
N VAL A 137 -22.43 12.53 -8.76
CA VAL A 137 -23.65 13.33 -8.96
C VAL A 137 -23.27 14.82 -8.89
N PRO A 138 -23.49 15.60 -9.96
CA PRO A 138 -23.24 17.04 -9.94
C PRO A 138 -23.98 17.74 -8.80
N LYS A 139 -23.39 18.76 -8.19
CA LYS A 139 -23.93 19.55 -7.07
C LYS A 139 -24.13 18.76 -5.76
N SER A 140 -23.48 17.63 -5.60
CA SER A 140 -23.58 16.80 -4.40
C SER A 140 -22.41 16.92 -3.42
N ASP A 141 -21.54 17.89 -3.58
CA ASP A 141 -20.30 18.07 -2.79
C ASP A 141 -19.34 16.87 -2.90
N TYR A 142 -19.28 16.20 -4.06
CA TYR A 142 -18.52 14.96 -4.26
C TYR A 142 -17.00 15.16 -4.06
N PHE A 143 -16.43 16.11 -4.80
CA PHE A 143 -14.97 16.36 -4.75
C PHE A 143 -14.55 16.94 -3.39
N THR A 144 -15.38 17.77 -2.80
CA THR A 144 -15.16 18.33 -1.45
C THR A 144 -15.27 17.25 -0.37
N THR A 145 -16.26 16.36 -0.45
CA THR A 145 -16.46 15.28 0.54
C THR A 145 -15.30 14.32 0.58
N PHE A 146 -14.75 13.94 -0.57
CA PHE A 146 -13.56 13.09 -0.66
C PHE A 146 -12.25 13.85 -0.47
N ARG A 147 -12.30 15.19 -0.37
CA ARG A 147 -11.11 16.06 -0.27
C ARG A 147 -10.09 15.77 -1.35
N TYR A 148 -10.53 15.65 -2.60
CA TYR A 148 -9.61 15.48 -3.72
C TYR A 148 -8.64 16.65 -3.81
N GLN A 149 -7.40 16.37 -4.18
CA GLN A 149 -6.40 17.41 -4.36
C GLN A 149 -6.34 17.86 -5.82
N THR A 150 -6.31 19.17 -6.04
CA THR A 150 -6.14 19.78 -7.36
C THR A 150 -4.71 20.29 -7.51
N ASP A 151 -4.21 20.34 -8.75
CA ASP A 151 -2.89 20.87 -9.07
C ASP A 151 -3.03 21.99 -10.10
N GLY A 152 -3.59 23.12 -9.64
CA GLY A 152 -4.03 24.22 -10.49
C GLY A 152 -5.44 23.96 -11.10
N GLY A 153 -5.97 24.93 -11.85
CA GLY A 153 -7.32 24.83 -12.41
C GLY A 153 -8.44 25.08 -11.38
N PRO A 154 -9.66 24.56 -11.65
CA PRO A 154 -10.80 24.75 -10.79
C PRO A 154 -10.61 24.08 -9.42
N SER A 155 -11.13 24.74 -8.36
CA SER A 155 -11.16 24.14 -7.01
C SER A 155 -12.19 23.02 -6.89
N THR A 156 -12.11 22.21 -5.83
CA THR A 156 -13.09 21.14 -5.56
C THR A 156 -14.50 21.66 -5.44
N GLU A 157 -14.71 22.82 -4.81
CA GLU A 157 -16.03 23.46 -4.71
C GLU A 157 -16.54 23.96 -6.06
N GLN A 158 -15.63 24.38 -6.95
CA GLN A 158 -16.00 24.72 -8.32
C GLN A 158 -16.38 23.48 -9.12
N MET A 159 -15.62 22.39 -8.98
CA MET A 159 -15.92 21.11 -9.63
C MET A 159 -17.25 20.53 -9.16
N ASP A 160 -17.57 20.60 -7.86
CA ASP A 160 -18.84 20.14 -7.32
C ASP A 160 -20.04 20.86 -7.93
N ARG A 161 -19.88 22.13 -8.32
CA ARG A 161 -20.94 22.94 -8.97
C ARG A 161 -21.03 22.75 -10.47
N MET A 162 -20.04 22.10 -11.10
CA MET A 162 -20.04 21.89 -12.54
C MET A 162 -21.13 20.92 -12.96
N ILE A 163 -21.81 21.27 -14.05
CA ILE A 163 -22.64 20.36 -14.81
C ILE A 163 -21.89 20.14 -16.11
N LEU A 164 -21.30 18.95 -16.25
CA LEU A 164 -20.57 18.59 -17.44
C LEU A 164 -21.50 18.62 -18.66
N GLN A 165 -21.11 19.38 -19.66
CA GLN A 165 -21.79 19.38 -20.95
C GLN A 165 -21.36 18.17 -21.79
N ASP A 166 -22.04 17.91 -22.90
CA ASP A 166 -21.61 16.89 -23.83
C ASP A 166 -20.13 17.12 -24.20
N ARG A 167 -19.30 16.10 -24.06
CA ARG A 167 -17.84 16.10 -24.32
C ARG A 167 -16.96 16.92 -23.36
N GLU A 168 -17.49 17.39 -22.25
CA GLU A 168 -16.68 17.91 -21.16
C GLU A 168 -16.38 16.80 -20.17
N GLN A 169 -15.14 16.80 -19.65
CA GLN A 169 -14.67 15.74 -18.75
C GLN A 169 -13.82 16.30 -17.62
N ILE A 170 -13.88 15.62 -16.48
CA ILE A 170 -12.95 15.76 -15.37
C ILE A 170 -12.12 14.48 -15.32
N ILE A 171 -10.78 14.61 -15.32
CA ILE A 171 -9.88 13.46 -15.28
C ILE A 171 -8.78 13.67 -14.22
N THR A 172 -8.07 12.62 -13.87
CA THR A 172 -6.86 12.75 -13.06
C THR A 172 -5.69 13.30 -13.85
N GLU A 173 -4.75 13.96 -13.15
CA GLU A 173 -3.47 14.34 -13.73
C GLU A 173 -2.63 13.11 -14.11
N GLY A 174 -1.65 13.31 -15.00
CA GLY A 174 -0.78 12.25 -15.49
C GLY A 174 -1.31 11.47 -16.70
N ALA A 175 -2.43 11.89 -17.29
CA ALA A 175 -2.91 11.34 -18.54
C ALA A 175 -2.07 11.81 -19.76
N PHE A 176 -1.30 12.88 -19.62
CA PHE A 176 -0.47 13.46 -20.68
C PHE A 176 1.00 13.60 -20.24
N PRO A 177 1.96 13.60 -21.19
CA PRO A 177 3.40 13.57 -20.87
C PRO A 177 3.92 14.84 -20.19
N GLU A 178 3.30 15.98 -20.40
CA GLU A 178 3.75 17.27 -19.90
C GLU A 178 2.59 18.16 -19.44
N GLY A 179 2.80 18.91 -18.36
CA GLY A 179 1.86 19.89 -17.84
C GLY A 179 0.57 19.29 -17.27
N HIS A 180 -0.40 20.15 -17.06
CA HIS A 180 -1.69 19.76 -16.48
C HIS A 180 -2.60 19.09 -17.53
N SER A 181 -3.47 18.21 -17.07
CA SER A 181 -4.50 17.59 -17.89
C SER A 181 -5.63 18.59 -18.22
N TRP A 182 -6.00 19.45 -17.26
CA TRP A 182 -7.06 20.43 -17.43
C TRP A 182 -6.74 21.46 -18.53
N GLY A 183 -7.76 21.91 -19.23
CA GLY A 183 -7.64 22.86 -20.37
C GLY A 183 -7.25 22.20 -21.70
N ARG A 184 -6.89 20.92 -21.71
CA ARG A 184 -6.55 20.17 -22.92
C ARG A 184 -7.79 19.62 -23.62
N THR A 185 -7.63 19.32 -24.90
CA THR A 185 -8.59 18.55 -25.68
C THR A 185 -7.93 17.28 -26.20
N TYR A 186 -8.71 16.23 -26.43
CA TYR A 186 -8.25 15.00 -27.04
C TYR A 186 -9.37 14.32 -27.86
N LYS A 187 -8.99 13.48 -28.83
CA LYS A 187 -9.90 12.84 -29.74
C LYS A 187 -9.66 11.33 -29.81
N PRO A 188 -10.39 10.53 -29.01
CA PRO A 188 -10.18 9.07 -28.98
C PRO A 188 -10.69 8.36 -30.24
N ALA A 189 -11.65 8.91 -30.96
CA ALA A 189 -12.16 8.35 -32.18
C ALA A 189 -12.70 9.49 -33.09
N THR A 190 -14.01 9.72 -33.06
CA THR A 190 -14.68 10.71 -33.96
C THR A 190 -14.84 12.05 -33.27
N TYR A 191 -15.05 12.06 -31.98
CA TYR A 191 -15.40 13.27 -31.21
C TYR A 191 -14.22 13.82 -30.44
N GLU A 192 -14.15 15.14 -30.36
CA GLU A 192 -13.18 15.84 -29.51
C GLU A 192 -13.77 16.08 -28.14
N TYR A 193 -13.00 15.75 -27.09
CA TYR A 193 -13.35 15.94 -25.70
C TYR A 193 -12.50 17.03 -25.07
N LYS A 194 -13.10 17.86 -24.23
CA LYS A 194 -12.44 18.93 -23.49
C LYS A 194 -12.33 18.58 -22.02
N ILE A 195 -11.13 18.67 -21.48
CA ILE A 195 -10.89 18.48 -20.04
C ILE A 195 -11.10 19.82 -19.34
N VAL A 196 -12.15 19.93 -18.55
CA VAL A 196 -12.54 21.19 -17.89
C VAL A 196 -11.95 21.33 -16.49
N ALA A 197 -11.57 20.22 -15.86
CA ALA A 197 -10.90 20.17 -14.56
C ALA A 197 -10.08 18.90 -14.41
N SER A 198 -9.14 18.90 -13.48
CA SER A 198 -8.37 17.70 -13.12
C SER A 198 -8.06 17.65 -11.63
N VAL A 199 -7.91 16.44 -11.11
CA VAL A 199 -7.48 16.13 -9.75
C VAL A 199 -6.19 15.32 -9.79
N ARG A 200 -5.43 15.28 -8.69
CA ARG A 200 -4.26 14.40 -8.59
C ARG A 200 -4.63 12.94 -8.80
N PRO A 201 -3.69 12.09 -9.23
CA PRO A 201 -3.93 10.66 -9.38
C PRO A 201 -4.49 10.02 -8.12
N VAL A 202 -5.39 9.07 -8.27
CA VAL A 202 -6.20 8.48 -7.18
C VAL A 202 -5.97 6.98 -7.12
N LYS A 203 -5.83 6.42 -5.93
CA LYS A 203 -5.84 4.97 -5.74
C LYS A 203 -7.28 4.45 -5.79
N MET A 204 -7.64 3.82 -6.90
CA MET A 204 -8.86 3.01 -6.99
C MET A 204 -8.71 1.70 -6.24
N PHE A 205 -7.47 1.19 -6.16
CA PHE A 205 -7.06 0.07 -5.32
C PHE A 205 -5.92 0.52 -4.42
N LEU A 206 -6.09 0.43 -3.12
CA LEU A 206 -5.11 0.91 -2.14
C LEU A 206 -3.76 0.19 -2.23
N ASN A 207 -3.76 -1.06 -2.70
CA ASN A 207 -2.58 -1.89 -2.89
C ASN A 207 -1.89 -1.71 -4.26
N LYS A 208 -2.32 -0.74 -5.06
CA LYS A 208 -1.71 -0.43 -6.36
C LYS A 208 -1.25 1.03 -6.40
N PRO A 209 -0.29 1.39 -7.28
CA PRO A 209 0.05 2.79 -7.49
C PRO A 209 -1.17 3.58 -7.95
N PRO A 210 -1.21 4.92 -7.75
CA PRO A 210 -2.34 5.75 -8.17
C PRO A 210 -2.69 5.56 -9.64
N GLN A 211 -3.97 5.40 -9.91
CA GLN A 211 -4.50 5.13 -11.25
C GLN A 211 -5.13 6.37 -11.87
N LEU A 212 -5.29 6.32 -13.19
CA LEU A 212 -5.99 7.32 -13.95
C LEU A 212 -7.50 7.09 -13.86
N VAL A 213 -8.22 8.15 -13.58
CA VAL A 213 -9.68 8.15 -13.39
C VAL A 213 -10.30 9.24 -14.23
N GLN A 214 -11.41 8.93 -14.89
CA GLN A 214 -12.32 9.87 -15.51
C GLN A 214 -13.60 9.92 -14.69
N PHE A 215 -14.01 11.13 -14.31
CA PHE A 215 -15.25 11.35 -13.56
C PHE A 215 -16.39 11.60 -14.54
N VAL A 216 -17.47 10.85 -14.36
CA VAL A 216 -18.67 10.89 -15.23
C VAL A 216 -19.86 11.35 -14.43
N GLY A 217 -20.60 12.34 -14.95
CA GLY A 217 -21.83 12.80 -14.30
C GLY A 217 -22.91 11.73 -14.32
N ALA A 218 -23.52 11.47 -13.16
CA ALA A 218 -24.57 10.48 -12.97
C ALA A 218 -25.81 11.09 -12.30
N ASP A 219 -26.92 10.35 -12.33
CA ASP A 219 -28.17 10.76 -11.66
C ASP A 219 -28.24 10.17 -10.23
N ALA A 220 -28.70 10.96 -9.28
CA ALA A 220 -28.84 10.56 -7.88
C ALA A 220 -29.77 9.34 -7.67
N GLN A 221 -30.74 9.10 -8.56
CA GLN A 221 -31.60 7.91 -8.52
C GLN A 221 -30.84 6.59 -8.59
N ASN A 222 -29.61 6.61 -9.15
CA ASN A 222 -28.76 5.43 -9.28
C ASN A 222 -27.84 5.22 -8.07
N ALA A 223 -27.93 6.08 -7.06
CA ALA A 223 -27.09 5.96 -5.88
C ALA A 223 -27.49 4.77 -5.01
N GLY A 224 -26.49 3.99 -4.59
CA GLY A 224 -26.65 2.87 -3.65
C GLY A 224 -26.20 3.21 -2.22
N ALA A 225 -25.53 4.36 -2.06
CA ALA A 225 -25.10 4.81 -0.74
C ALA A 225 -24.94 6.33 -0.69
N ILE A 226 -24.97 6.85 0.54
CA ILE A 226 -24.58 8.23 0.88
C ILE A 226 -23.22 8.15 1.59
N ILE A 227 -22.27 8.95 1.12
CA ILE A 227 -20.99 9.16 1.77
C ILE A 227 -21.07 10.50 2.49
N PHE A 228 -20.66 10.55 3.74
CA PHE A 228 -20.62 11.79 4.50
C PHE A 228 -19.35 11.92 5.31
N ARG A 229 -18.92 13.15 5.54
CA ARG A 229 -17.74 13.49 6.32
C ARG A 229 -18.16 14.12 7.63
N LEU A 230 -17.54 13.70 8.73
CA LEU A 230 -17.67 14.37 10.02
C LEU A 230 -16.67 15.53 10.11
N ARG A 231 -17.09 16.58 10.84
CA ARG A 231 -16.17 17.63 11.23
C ARG A 231 -15.11 17.08 12.18
N GLU A 232 -13.93 17.68 12.12
CA GLU A 232 -12.76 17.27 12.92
C GLU A 232 -12.95 17.45 14.44
N ASP A 233 -13.87 18.31 14.86
CA ASP A 233 -14.19 18.59 16.27
C ASP A 233 -15.20 17.59 16.90
N VAL A 234 -15.70 16.63 16.13
CA VAL A 234 -16.73 15.66 16.55
C VAL A 234 -16.09 14.33 16.96
N ASP A 235 -16.47 13.82 18.14
CA ASP A 235 -16.12 12.47 18.56
C ASP A 235 -16.91 11.43 17.74
N PRO A 236 -16.26 10.59 16.95
CA PRO A 236 -16.92 9.64 16.06
C PRO A 236 -17.79 8.61 16.80
N ASP A 237 -17.34 8.10 17.94
CA ASP A 237 -18.04 7.02 18.66
C ASP A 237 -19.34 7.53 19.29
N ALA A 238 -19.29 8.70 19.91
CA ALA A 238 -20.48 9.37 20.45
C ALA A 238 -21.46 9.72 19.34
N PHE A 239 -20.95 10.30 18.24
CA PHE A 239 -21.76 10.66 17.08
C PHE A 239 -22.50 9.46 16.49
N LEU A 240 -21.80 8.36 16.23
CA LEU A 240 -22.37 7.17 15.57
C LEU A 240 -23.47 6.52 16.39
N THR A 241 -23.42 6.62 17.72
CA THR A 241 -24.45 6.06 18.59
C THR A 241 -25.80 6.75 18.35
N ASP A 242 -25.82 8.07 18.41
CA ASP A 242 -27.05 8.85 18.20
C ASP A 242 -27.49 8.87 16.73
N PHE A 243 -26.50 8.97 15.82
CA PHE A 243 -26.74 9.03 14.39
C PHE A 243 -27.40 7.75 13.85
N ARG A 244 -27.00 6.57 14.32
CA ARG A 244 -27.59 5.29 13.86
C ARG A 244 -29.06 5.19 14.16
N GLU A 245 -29.48 5.53 15.38
CA GLU A 245 -30.91 5.51 15.75
C GLU A 245 -31.71 6.50 14.92
N TRP A 246 -31.20 7.70 14.76
CA TRP A 246 -31.78 8.73 13.93
C TRP A 246 -31.89 8.29 12.47
N ALA A 247 -30.83 7.78 11.89
CA ALA A 247 -30.78 7.39 10.48
C ALA A 247 -31.75 6.27 10.13
N LEU A 248 -31.87 5.26 10.98
CA LEU A 248 -32.84 4.17 10.82
C LEU A 248 -34.29 4.64 10.82
N ARG A 249 -34.57 5.74 11.52
CA ARG A 249 -35.94 6.31 11.63
C ARG A 249 -36.21 7.36 10.54
N GLU A 250 -35.28 8.28 10.35
CA GLU A 250 -35.49 9.49 9.54
C GLU A 250 -35.07 9.36 8.08
N LEU A 251 -34.24 8.36 7.73
CA LEU A 251 -33.80 8.14 6.36
C LEU A 251 -34.64 7.12 5.59
N GLN A 252 -35.74 6.63 6.18
CA GLN A 252 -36.76 5.88 5.44
C GLN A 252 -37.61 6.86 4.64
N LEU A 253 -37.50 6.80 3.31
CA LEU A 253 -38.25 7.69 2.43
C LEU A 253 -38.68 6.97 1.14
N GLY A 254 -40.00 6.92 0.88
CA GLY A 254 -40.53 6.12 -0.22
C GLY A 254 -40.16 4.63 -0.05
N ASN A 255 -39.48 4.07 -1.07
CA ASN A 255 -39.03 2.68 -1.02
C ASN A 255 -37.62 2.52 -0.40
N TYR A 256 -36.92 3.61 -0.08
CA TYR A 256 -35.57 3.56 0.43
C TYR A 256 -35.52 3.28 1.93
N PHE A 257 -34.54 2.47 2.34
CA PHE A 257 -34.22 2.20 3.74
C PHE A 257 -32.71 2.03 3.95
N VAL A 258 -32.25 2.31 5.16
CA VAL A 258 -30.86 2.15 5.56
C VAL A 258 -30.58 0.69 5.90
N VAL A 259 -29.51 0.14 5.33
CA VAL A 259 -29.04 -1.22 5.59
C VAL A 259 -27.89 -1.23 6.57
N GLN A 260 -26.90 -0.38 6.34
CA GLN A 260 -25.66 -0.38 7.09
C GLN A 260 -25.06 1.03 7.16
N ILE A 261 -24.44 1.34 8.30
CA ILE A 261 -23.63 2.53 8.49
C ILE A 261 -22.24 2.07 8.97
N GLU A 262 -21.22 2.39 8.20
CA GLU A 262 -19.84 1.96 8.45
C GLU A 262 -18.84 3.07 8.16
N SER A 263 -17.65 3.02 8.74
CA SER A 263 -16.58 3.92 8.32
C SER A 263 -16.16 3.60 6.89
N TYR A 264 -15.81 4.62 6.12
CA TYR A 264 -15.36 4.43 4.73
C TYR A 264 -14.06 3.63 4.67
N ASP A 265 -13.17 3.82 5.65
CA ASP A 265 -11.94 3.03 5.78
C ASP A 265 -12.25 1.52 5.95
N HIS A 266 -13.24 1.16 6.76
CA HIS A 266 -13.68 -0.23 6.89
C HIS A 266 -14.23 -0.78 5.58
N TYR A 267 -15.07 0.00 4.89
CA TYR A 267 -15.65 -0.36 3.59
C TYR A 267 -14.57 -0.62 2.54
N ILE A 268 -13.59 0.28 2.39
CA ILE A 268 -12.52 0.12 1.38
C ILE A 268 -11.59 -1.05 1.73
N ARG A 269 -11.27 -1.27 3.00
CA ARG A 269 -10.46 -2.41 3.44
C ARG A 269 -11.12 -3.75 3.16
N GLN A 270 -12.43 -3.86 3.31
CA GLN A 270 -13.16 -5.07 2.91
C GLN A 270 -13.11 -5.33 1.41
N GLY A 271 -13.14 -4.27 0.58
CA GLY A 271 -12.96 -4.38 -0.87
C GLY A 271 -11.55 -4.79 -1.27
N VAL A 272 -10.56 -4.20 -0.60
CA VAL A 272 -9.14 -4.51 -0.78
C VAL A 272 -8.82 -5.95 -0.35
N PHE A 273 -9.48 -6.47 0.68
CA PHE A 273 -9.25 -7.82 1.19
C PHE A 273 -9.44 -8.91 0.12
N SER A 274 -10.39 -8.71 -0.79
CA SER A 274 -10.58 -9.64 -1.91
C SER A 274 -9.45 -9.59 -2.96
N ASN A 275 -8.71 -8.47 -3.06
CA ASN A 275 -7.64 -8.23 -4.03
C ASN A 275 -6.24 -8.18 -3.41
N THR A 276 -6.11 -8.08 -2.08
CA THR A 276 -4.82 -8.02 -1.36
C THR A 276 -4.47 -9.32 -0.65
N TYR A 277 -5.31 -10.32 -0.75
CA TYR A 277 -5.07 -11.61 -0.09
C TYR A 277 -3.68 -12.17 -0.40
N ASP A 278 -3.24 -12.07 -1.64
CA ASP A 278 -1.92 -12.53 -2.06
C ASP A 278 -0.79 -11.77 -1.36
N TYR A 279 -0.92 -10.45 -1.17
CA TYR A 279 0.09 -9.65 -0.47
C TYR A 279 0.13 -9.96 1.03
N GLU A 280 -1.02 -10.05 1.69
CA GLU A 280 -1.09 -10.39 3.12
C GLU A 280 -0.53 -11.78 3.40
N VAL A 281 -0.84 -12.75 2.54
CA VAL A 281 -0.25 -14.10 2.60
C VAL A 281 1.26 -14.05 2.37
N GLN A 282 1.74 -13.28 1.40
CA GLN A 282 3.17 -13.11 1.16
C GLN A 282 3.87 -12.44 2.35
N LEU A 283 3.25 -11.42 2.96
CA LEU A 283 3.77 -10.76 4.15
C LEU A 283 3.84 -11.72 5.34
N LEU A 284 2.79 -12.51 5.56
CA LEU A 284 2.74 -13.53 6.62
C LEU A 284 3.82 -14.59 6.43
N LEU A 285 3.89 -15.17 5.22
CA LEU A 285 4.90 -16.17 4.88
C LEU A 285 6.31 -15.60 4.93
N GLY A 286 6.53 -14.41 4.37
CA GLY A 286 7.81 -13.71 4.43
C GLY A 286 8.28 -13.44 5.86
N SER A 287 7.36 -12.98 6.72
CA SER A 287 7.63 -12.77 8.15
C SER A 287 7.98 -14.08 8.88
N PHE A 288 7.24 -15.16 8.60
CA PHE A 288 7.51 -16.48 9.15
C PHE A 288 8.89 -17.00 8.70
N PHE A 289 9.22 -16.89 7.41
CA PHE A 289 10.53 -17.27 6.91
C PHE A 289 11.65 -16.41 7.50
N LEU A 290 11.44 -15.10 7.61
CA LEU A 290 12.42 -14.20 8.27
C LEU A 290 12.69 -14.63 9.72
N PHE A 291 11.65 -15.03 10.45
CA PHE A 291 11.76 -15.55 11.80
C PHE A 291 12.54 -16.87 11.84
N CYS A 292 12.25 -17.82 10.94
CA CYS A 292 12.99 -19.07 10.82
C CYS A 292 14.48 -18.83 10.49
N ILE A 293 14.75 -17.92 9.54
CA ILE A 293 16.10 -17.50 9.15
C ILE A 293 16.84 -16.92 10.36
N PHE A 294 16.18 -16.03 11.12
CA PHE A 294 16.75 -15.41 12.31
C PHE A 294 17.22 -16.45 13.33
N PHE A 295 16.38 -17.43 13.65
CA PHE A 295 16.75 -18.47 14.62
C PHE A 295 17.78 -19.44 14.05
N GLY A 296 17.67 -19.87 12.79
CA GLY A 296 18.62 -20.75 12.14
C GLY A 296 20.03 -20.16 12.12
N VAL A 297 20.15 -18.96 11.56
CA VAL A 297 21.43 -18.25 11.47
C VAL A 297 21.99 -17.89 12.84
N SER A 298 21.16 -17.38 13.75
CA SER A 298 21.58 -17.06 15.12
C SER A 298 22.05 -18.31 15.86
N GLY A 299 21.35 -19.45 15.69
CA GLY A 299 21.75 -20.75 16.26
C GLY A 299 23.11 -21.23 15.74
N SER A 300 23.33 -21.14 14.43
CA SER A 300 24.61 -21.48 13.79
C SER A 300 25.76 -20.63 14.34
N PHE A 301 25.55 -19.32 14.46
CA PHE A 301 26.53 -18.43 15.08
C PHE A 301 26.73 -18.68 16.57
N TRP A 302 25.65 -18.99 17.31
CA TRP A 302 25.74 -19.35 18.72
C TRP A 302 26.63 -20.56 18.93
N MET A 303 26.40 -21.66 18.21
CA MET A 303 27.23 -22.86 18.28
C MET A 303 28.68 -22.56 17.91
N GLN A 304 28.89 -21.75 16.87
CA GLN A 304 30.25 -21.39 16.43
C GLN A 304 30.99 -20.56 17.48
N MET A 305 30.32 -19.63 18.16
CA MET A 305 30.94 -18.82 19.21
C MET A 305 31.22 -19.65 20.45
N ARG A 306 30.37 -20.60 20.79
CA ARG A 306 30.58 -21.52 21.91
C ARG A 306 31.84 -22.39 21.70
N ALA A 307 32.05 -22.87 20.48
CA ALA A 307 33.27 -23.61 20.10
C ALA A 307 34.55 -22.74 20.10
N ARG A 308 34.45 -21.42 20.24
CA ARG A 308 35.57 -20.47 20.34
C ARG A 308 35.81 -19.98 21.77
N ARG A 309 35.22 -20.61 22.80
CA ARG A 309 35.31 -20.18 24.19
C ARG A 309 36.76 -20.14 24.70
N GLU A 310 37.58 -21.18 24.36
CA GLU A 310 38.99 -21.25 24.71
C GLU A 310 39.80 -20.12 24.06
N GLU A 311 39.56 -19.83 22.80
CA GLU A 311 40.23 -18.74 22.08
C GLU A 311 39.94 -17.37 22.72
N ILE A 312 38.70 -17.18 23.16
CA ILE A 312 38.28 -15.97 23.89
C ILE A 312 39.02 -15.90 25.24
N GLY A 313 39.17 -17.02 25.94
CA GLY A 313 39.92 -17.13 27.20
C GLY A 313 41.40 -16.72 26.98
N ILE A 314 42.05 -17.26 25.97
CA ILE A 314 43.45 -16.96 25.62
C ILE A 314 43.59 -15.46 25.28
N LEU A 315 42.70 -14.90 24.42
CA LEU A 315 42.76 -13.47 24.08
C LEU A 315 42.60 -12.57 25.29
N LYS A 316 41.77 -12.96 26.26
CA LYS A 316 41.62 -12.25 27.52
C LYS A 316 42.86 -12.31 28.38
N SER A 317 43.53 -13.45 28.49
CA SER A 317 44.78 -13.57 29.26
C SER A 317 45.89 -12.67 28.71
N PHE A 318 45.85 -12.35 27.40
CA PHE A 318 46.70 -11.34 26.74
C PHE A 318 46.17 -9.89 26.85
N GLY A 319 45.17 -9.63 27.71
CA GLY A 319 44.68 -8.29 27.97
C GLY A 319 43.66 -7.74 26.97
N ALA A 320 43.02 -8.58 26.15
CA ALA A 320 41.94 -8.15 25.29
C ALA A 320 40.69 -7.81 26.11
N THR A 321 40.12 -6.61 25.92
CA THR A 321 38.88 -6.23 26.56
C THR A 321 37.68 -6.87 25.86
N SER A 322 36.58 -7.14 26.60
CA SER A 322 35.35 -7.70 26.06
C SER A 322 34.82 -6.92 24.85
N GLY A 323 34.90 -5.60 24.88
CA GLY A 323 34.48 -4.75 23.74
C GLY A 323 35.34 -4.92 22.50
N LYS A 324 36.64 -5.14 22.62
CA LYS A 324 37.55 -5.43 21.49
C LYS A 324 37.21 -6.76 20.84
N MET A 325 36.87 -7.77 21.67
CA MET A 325 36.46 -9.09 21.17
C MET A 325 35.13 -9.05 20.43
N VAL A 326 34.12 -8.42 21.04
CA VAL A 326 32.82 -8.25 20.36
C VAL A 326 33.00 -7.58 19.01
N ARG A 327 33.77 -6.49 18.93
CA ARG A 327 34.05 -5.79 17.66
C ARG A 327 34.77 -6.68 16.65
N LEU A 328 35.73 -7.52 17.09
CA LEU A 328 36.44 -8.42 16.18
C LEU A 328 35.52 -9.47 15.58
N PHE A 329 34.70 -10.13 16.41
CA PHE A 329 33.76 -11.16 15.93
C PHE A 329 32.63 -10.58 15.08
N LEU A 330 32.13 -9.39 15.41
CA LEU A 330 31.16 -8.67 14.57
C LEU A 330 31.77 -8.32 13.20
N LEU A 331 33.03 -7.88 13.14
CA LEU A 331 33.72 -7.61 11.88
C LEU A 331 33.90 -8.89 11.05
N GLU A 332 34.28 -10.03 11.69
CA GLU A 332 34.37 -11.31 11.00
C GLU A 332 33.01 -11.71 10.39
N GLY A 333 31.94 -11.63 11.18
CA GLY A 333 30.58 -11.92 10.73
C GLY A 333 30.11 -11.00 9.60
N LEU A 334 30.38 -9.72 9.74
CA LEU A 334 29.97 -8.70 8.77
C LEU A 334 30.67 -8.89 7.40
N ILE A 335 31.97 -9.21 7.41
CA ILE A 335 32.72 -9.51 6.18
C ILE A 335 32.15 -10.80 5.53
N LEU A 336 31.92 -11.84 6.32
CA LEU A 336 31.38 -13.11 5.82
C LEU A 336 29.99 -12.91 5.23
N THR A 337 29.11 -12.19 5.93
CA THR A 337 27.74 -11.87 5.47
C THR A 337 27.77 -11.05 4.19
N THR A 338 28.61 -10.01 4.12
CA THR A 338 28.68 -9.16 2.94
C THR A 338 29.12 -9.94 1.70
N VAL A 339 30.13 -10.81 1.84
CA VAL A 339 30.57 -11.66 0.73
C VAL A 339 29.49 -12.67 0.34
N SER A 340 28.84 -13.29 1.33
CA SER A 340 27.78 -14.27 1.06
C SER A 340 26.57 -13.65 0.39
N VAL A 341 26.10 -12.49 0.86
CA VAL A 341 24.97 -11.76 0.26
C VAL A 341 25.31 -11.29 -1.15
N PHE A 342 26.53 -10.82 -1.38
CA PHE A 342 26.98 -10.46 -2.73
C PHE A 342 26.91 -11.67 -3.69
N LEU A 343 27.42 -12.83 -3.28
CA LEU A 343 27.34 -14.05 -4.09
C LEU A 343 25.89 -14.52 -4.28
N GLY A 344 25.05 -14.44 -3.23
CA GLY A 344 23.64 -14.74 -3.31
C GLY A 344 22.89 -13.78 -4.26
N ALA A 345 23.21 -12.49 -4.22
CA ALA A 345 22.69 -11.52 -5.16
C ALA A 345 23.08 -11.86 -6.62
N VAL A 346 24.33 -12.24 -6.87
CA VAL A 346 24.76 -12.66 -8.23
C VAL A 346 23.97 -13.91 -8.69
N ILE A 347 23.71 -14.87 -7.81
CA ILE A 347 22.90 -16.04 -8.14
C ILE A 347 21.45 -15.61 -8.44
N TYR A 348 20.87 -14.78 -7.58
CA TYR A 348 19.50 -14.28 -7.79
C TYR A 348 19.36 -13.42 -9.05
N LEU A 349 20.42 -12.70 -9.45
CA LEU A 349 20.44 -11.94 -10.69
C LEU A 349 20.15 -12.82 -11.91
N GLN A 350 20.71 -14.03 -11.96
CA GLN A 350 20.43 -14.97 -13.06
C GLN A 350 18.95 -15.35 -13.12
N TYR A 351 18.34 -15.59 -11.96
CA TYR A 351 16.91 -15.84 -11.85
C TYR A 351 16.10 -14.62 -12.28
N ALA A 352 16.41 -13.45 -11.76
CA ALA A 352 15.72 -12.21 -12.06
C ALA A 352 15.80 -11.77 -13.53
N LEU A 353 16.92 -12.06 -14.22
CA LEU A 353 17.07 -11.81 -15.66
C LEU A 353 16.17 -12.72 -16.50
N HIS A 354 15.82 -13.89 -15.99
CA HIS A 354 14.97 -14.85 -16.69
C HIS A 354 13.47 -14.66 -16.39
N THR A 355 13.11 -14.41 -15.13
CA THR A 355 11.71 -14.33 -14.68
C THR A 355 11.19 -12.90 -14.54
N GLY A 356 12.07 -11.88 -14.51
CA GLY A 356 11.75 -10.52 -14.13
C GLY A 356 11.77 -10.32 -12.61
N LEU A 357 11.62 -9.06 -12.19
CA LEU A 357 11.42 -8.63 -10.82
C LEU A 357 9.92 -8.41 -10.57
N TYR A 358 9.52 -8.35 -9.30
CA TYR A 358 8.13 -8.10 -8.95
C TYR A 358 7.68 -6.72 -9.43
N LEU A 359 6.58 -6.68 -10.18
CA LEU A 359 5.93 -5.44 -10.60
C LEU A 359 4.46 -5.50 -10.22
N PRO A 360 3.93 -4.49 -9.53
CA PRO A 360 2.50 -4.36 -9.33
C PRO A 360 1.79 -4.14 -10.67
N GLU A 361 0.49 -4.39 -10.73
CA GLU A 361 -0.26 -4.12 -11.95
C GLU A 361 -0.28 -2.62 -12.26
N MET A 362 0.26 -2.24 -13.41
CA MET A 362 0.43 -0.85 -13.85
C MET A 362 -0.53 -0.43 -14.97
N LYS A 363 -1.46 -1.32 -15.38
CA LYS A 363 -2.29 -1.15 -16.58
C LYS A 363 -3.06 0.19 -16.64
N TYR A 364 -3.51 0.67 -15.50
CA TYR A 364 -4.31 1.91 -15.39
C TYR A 364 -3.54 3.05 -14.74
N CYS A 365 -2.25 2.88 -14.52
CA CYS A 365 -1.38 3.93 -14.01
C CYS A 365 -0.94 4.86 -15.15
N SER A 366 -0.50 6.05 -14.79
CA SER A 366 0.09 6.97 -15.77
C SER A 366 1.38 6.39 -16.36
N PRO A 367 1.52 6.32 -17.68
CA PRO A 367 2.78 5.90 -18.32
C PRO A 367 3.88 6.97 -18.19
N PHE A 368 3.52 8.18 -17.70
CA PHE A 368 4.44 9.31 -17.53
C PHE A 368 4.90 9.47 -16.05
N MET A 369 4.30 8.73 -15.12
CA MET A 369 4.76 8.64 -13.75
C MET A 369 5.70 7.44 -13.61
N HIS A 370 6.98 7.73 -13.38
CA HIS A 370 7.99 6.68 -13.26
C HIS A 370 8.29 6.36 -11.80
N TYR A 371 8.21 5.09 -11.46
CA TYR A 371 8.56 4.58 -10.15
C TYR A 371 9.92 3.88 -10.20
N TRP A 372 10.68 3.92 -9.09
CA TRP A 372 11.99 3.31 -9.01
C TRP A 372 12.01 1.81 -9.36
N PHE A 373 10.92 1.10 -9.07
CA PHE A 373 10.79 -0.33 -9.32
C PHE A 373 10.56 -0.68 -10.81
N GLU A 374 10.25 0.27 -11.67
CA GLU A 374 10.15 0.05 -13.12
C GLU A 374 11.53 -0.09 -13.76
N SER A 375 12.55 0.56 -13.20
CA SER A 375 13.93 0.41 -13.66
C SER A 375 14.56 -0.85 -13.09
N PHE A 376 14.76 -1.89 -13.88
CA PHE A 376 15.38 -3.14 -13.44
C PHE A 376 16.65 -2.93 -12.62
N LYS A 377 17.55 -2.03 -13.05
CA LYS A 377 18.81 -1.77 -12.35
C LYS A 377 18.60 -1.17 -10.97
N LEU A 378 17.74 -0.15 -10.89
CA LEU A 378 17.48 0.55 -9.64
C LEU A 378 16.72 -0.35 -8.66
N HIS A 379 15.71 -1.07 -9.15
CA HIS A 379 14.93 -2.04 -8.40
C HIS A 379 15.83 -3.12 -7.79
N TYR A 380 16.64 -3.76 -8.63
CA TYR A 380 17.57 -4.80 -8.19
C TYR A 380 18.55 -4.28 -7.12
N LEU A 381 19.06 -3.06 -7.29
CA LEU A 381 20.02 -2.45 -6.35
C LEU A 381 19.35 -2.15 -5.00
N ILE A 382 18.16 -1.59 -4.99
CA ILE A 382 17.41 -1.24 -3.76
C ILE A 382 17.09 -2.50 -2.97
N VAL A 383 16.51 -3.53 -3.61
CA VAL A 383 16.17 -4.79 -2.93
C VAL A 383 17.42 -5.50 -2.43
N SER A 384 18.52 -5.52 -3.22
CA SER A 384 19.80 -6.06 -2.76
C SER A 384 20.35 -5.35 -1.52
N ALA A 385 20.19 -4.03 -1.45
CA ALA A 385 20.57 -3.25 -0.27
C ALA A 385 19.70 -3.58 0.95
N VAL A 386 18.38 -3.76 0.77
CA VAL A 386 17.45 -4.19 1.82
C VAL A 386 17.84 -5.58 2.34
N VAL A 387 18.06 -6.55 1.46
CA VAL A 387 18.48 -7.90 1.83
C VAL A 387 19.81 -7.88 2.59
N TRP A 388 20.80 -7.10 2.09
CA TRP A 388 22.07 -6.95 2.78
C TRP A 388 21.90 -6.38 4.19
N LEU A 389 21.10 -5.32 4.35
CA LEU A 389 20.83 -4.70 5.64
C LEU A 389 20.17 -5.69 6.62
N LEU A 390 19.15 -6.42 6.18
CA LEU A 390 18.46 -7.43 6.98
C LEU A 390 19.42 -8.54 7.42
N MET A 391 20.23 -9.07 6.51
CA MET A 391 21.21 -10.11 6.82
C MET A 391 22.27 -9.62 7.78
N VAL A 392 22.76 -8.39 7.63
CA VAL A 392 23.72 -7.78 8.58
C VAL A 392 23.12 -7.63 9.95
N LEU A 393 21.86 -7.21 10.08
CA LEU A 393 21.16 -7.10 11.36
C LEU A 393 21.00 -8.47 12.03
N ILE A 394 20.53 -9.49 11.30
CA ILE A 394 20.33 -10.85 11.80
C ILE A 394 21.65 -11.43 12.31
N VAL A 395 22.70 -11.38 11.49
CA VAL A 395 24.02 -11.93 11.85
C VAL A 395 24.66 -11.15 12.98
N SER A 396 24.54 -9.81 12.98
CA SER A 396 25.06 -8.98 14.08
C SER A 396 24.43 -9.35 15.41
N PHE A 397 23.11 -9.53 15.44
CA PHE A 397 22.40 -9.97 16.64
C PHE A 397 22.81 -11.39 17.06
N GLY A 398 22.88 -12.32 16.10
CA GLY A 398 23.30 -13.71 16.32
C GLY A 398 24.72 -13.84 16.88
N ILE A 399 25.61 -12.90 16.58
CA ILE A 399 26.98 -12.86 17.12
C ILE A 399 27.03 -12.10 18.46
N TYR A 400 26.35 -10.95 18.54
CA TYR A 400 26.46 -10.06 19.70
C TYR A 400 26.03 -10.71 21.02
N VAL A 401 24.89 -11.41 20.99
CA VAL A 401 24.33 -12.05 22.20
C VAL A 401 25.28 -13.10 22.81
N PRO A 402 25.75 -14.11 22.05
CA PRO A 402 26.64 -15.13 22.63
C PRO A 402 28.00 -14.58 22.99
N VAL A 403 28.60 -13.73 22.16
CA VAL A 403 29.93 -13.16 22.43
C VAL A 403 29.91 -12.30 23.68
N ARG A 404 28.87 -11.50 23.91
CA ARG A 404 28.74 -10.73 25.15
C ARG A 404 28.61 -11.62 26.38
N GLY A 405 27.88 -12.74 26.28
CA GLY A 405 27.77 -13.72 27.35
C GLY A 405 29.12 -14.34 27.69
N ILE A 406 29.80 -14.93 26.70
CA ILE A 406 31.08 -15.59 26.87
C ILE A 406 32.21 -14.62 27.28
N SER A 407 32.19 -13.42 26.77
CA SER A 407 33.19 -12.41 27.06
C SER A 407 33.17 -11.88 28.50
N ARG A 408 32.12 -12.16 29.29
CA ARG A 408 32.04 -11.83 30.72
C ARG A 408 32.63 -12.89 31.66
N ILE A 409 32.81 -14.12 31.16
CA ILE A 409 33.35 -15.24 31.93
C ILE A 409 34.84 -14.96 32.29
N ALA A 410 35.26 -15.36 33.48
CA ALA A 410 36.65 -15.20 33.89
C ALA A 410 37.61 -16.07 33.03
N PRO A 411 38.87 -15.63 32.77
CA PRO A 411 39.80 -16.41 31.95
C PRO A 411 40.06 -17.82 32.49
N THR A 412 40.08 -18.00 33.81
CA THR A 412 40.26 -19.28 34.52
C THR A 412 39.09 -20.23 34.28
N GLU A 413 37.87 -19.71 34.27
CA GLU A 413 36.62 -20.48 34.02
C GLU A 413 36.47 -20.89 32.55
N ALA A 414 37.02 -20.10 31.63
CA ALA A 414 37.01 -20.40 30.21
C ALA A 414 38.00 -21.52 29.80
N LEU A 415 39.00 -21.78 30.61
CA LEU A 415 40.07 -22.77 30.36
C LEU A 415 39.91 -24.09 31.17
N HIS A 416 38.97 -24.14 32.10
CA HIS A 416 38.85 -25.26 33.10
C HIS A 416 37.59 -26.12 32.94
N GLU A 417 36.84 -26.04 31.82
CA GLU A 417 35.78 -27.04 31.56
C GLU A 417 36.36 -28.21 30.75
N GLU A 418 36.61 -29.30 31.41
CA GLU A 418 36.60 -30.66 30.85
C GLU A 418 35.15 -31.14 30.70
#